data_7dc51595c9cc003a36d21e00c1fcaaf6
#
_entry.id   7dc51595c9cc003a36d21e00c1fcaaf6
#
_cell.length_a   1.000
_cell.length_b   1.000
_cell.length_c   1.000
_cell.angle_alpha   90.00
_cell.angle_beta   90.00
_cell.angle_gamma   90.00
#
_symmetry.space_group_name_H-M   'P 1'
#
loop_
_entity.id
_entity.type
_entity.pdbx_description
1 polymer ?
#
loop_
_entity_poly.entity_id
_entity_poly.type
_entity_poly.pdbx_seq_one_letter_code
_entity_poly.pdbx_strand_id
1 'polypeptide(L)'
;LNHLGINLYSNIPAVLSEIVANSWDADATRVDITISDDEIVIKDDGCGMSAEDINNKFLYVGYQKREQSVESPKYNRKYMGRKGIGKLSMFSIAREVDVVSKKEMIDESGTSYFEVSGFRMNIDEITEVIKKEHDDSNSSSNYYPTILQVDENSIESTGTKIVLKNLKKLTTSLTAEYM
;
A
#
# COMPACT_ATOMS: atom_id res chain seq x y z
N LEU A 1 -5.90 -18.25 -0.75
CA LEU A 1 -4.80 -17.26 -0.86
C LEU A 1 -4.23 -17.20 -2.28
N ASN A 2 -4.10 -18.34 -2.98
CA ASN A 2 -3.62 -18.39 -4.37
C ASN A 2 -4.52 -17.59 -5.35
N HIS A 3 -5.81 -17.41 -5.03
CA HIS A 3 -6.76 -16.64 -5.84
C HIS A 3 -6.69 -15.12 -5.57
N LEU A 4 -6.04 -14.67 -4.49
CA LEU A 4 -5.95 -13.25 -4.12
C LEU A 4 -4.72 -12.54 -4.72
N GLY A 5 -3.97 -13.18 -5.61
CA GLY A 5 -2.80 -12.55 -6.25
C GLY A 5 -1.54 -12.46 -5.40
N ILE A 6 -1.54 -13.03 -4.18
CA ILE A 6 -0.38 -13.00 -3.27
C ILE A 6 0.85 -13.69 -3.87
N ASN A 7 0.64 -14.65 -4.79
CA ASN A 7 1.72 -15.34 -5.50
C ASN A 7 2.00 -14.81 -6.92
N LEU A 8 1.37 -13.69 -7.32
CA LEU A 8 1.58 -13.11 -8.66
C LEU A 8 3.00 -12.54 -8.84
N TYR A 9 3.63 -12.16 -7.75
CA TYR A 9 4.98 -11.59 -7.78
C TYR A 9 5.86 -12.37 -6.80
N SER A 10 6.84 -13.09 -7.34
CA SER A 10 7.75 -13.92 -6.55
C SER A 10 9.09 -13.21 -6.23
N ASN A 11 9.22 -11.93 -6.55
CA ASN A 11 10.48 -11.21 -6.37
C ASN A 11 10.29 -9.76 -5.93
N ILE A 12 11.26 -9.24 -5.19
CA ILE A 12 11.28 -7.86 -4.67
C ILE A 12 11.14 -6.81 -5.78
N PRO A 13 11.87 -6.88 -6.91
CA PRO A 13 11.76 -5.87 -7.97
C PRO A 13 10.34 -5.71 -8.51
N ALA A 14 9.59 -6.80 -8.69
CA ALA A 14 8.22 -6.72 -9.18
C ALA A 14 7.29 -6.03 -8.17
N VAL A 15 7.43 -6.34 -6.86
CA VAL A 15 6.67 -5.69 -5.80
C VAL A 15 6.99 -4.20 -5.73
N LEU A 16 8.28 -3.83 -5.77
CA LEU A 16 8.71 -2.43 -5.76
C LEU A 16 8.19 -1.67 -6.99
N SER A 17 8.21 -2.29 -8.17
CA SER A 17 7.67 -1.68 -9.39
C SER A 17 6.18 -1.35 -9.27
N GLU A 18 5.37 -2.20 -8.62
CA GLU A 18 3.96 -1.94 -8.36
C GLU A 18 3.77 -0.78 -7.38
N ILE A 19 4.60 -0.69 -6.33
CA ILE A 19 4.53 0.41 -5.36
C ILE A 19 4.91 1.73 -6.06
N VAL A 20 5.99 1.75 -6.85
CA VAL A 20 6.40 2.94 -7.63
C VAL A 20 5.33 3.34 -8.64
N ALA A 21 4.67 2.38 -9.29
CA ALA A 21 3.54 2.68 -10.18
C ALA A 21 2.37 3.33 -9.43
N ASN A 22 2.10 2.90 -8.19
CA ASN A 22 1.08 3.55 -7.35
C ASN A 22 1.48 4.97 -6.93
N SER A 23 2.76 5.20 -6.63
CA SER A 23 3.30 6.54 -6.34
C SER A 23 3.18 7.46 -7.57
N TRP A 24 3.49 6.95 -8.78
CA TRP A 24 3.25 7.67 -10.03
C TRP A 24 1.79 8.07 -10.19
N ASP A 25 0.87 7.15 -9.93
CA ASP A 25 -0.58 7.38 -10.01
C ASP A 25 -1.08 8.37 -8.95
N ALA A 26 -0.32 8.56 -7.87
CA ALA A 26 -0.56 9.54 -6.81
C ALA A 26 0.17 10.88 -7.09
N ASP A 27 0.66 11.12 -8.32
CA ASP A 27 1.37 12.33 -8.70
C ASP A 27 2.71 12.55 -7.98
N ALA A 28 3.33 11.51 -7.45
CA ALA A 28 4.65 11.62 -6.84
C ALA A 28 5.70 12.08 -7.87
N THR A 29 6.61 12.94 -7.44
CA THR A 29 7.76 13.39 -8.23
C THR A 29 9.05 12.70 -7.78
N ARG A 30 9.02 12.11 -6.56
CA ARG A 30 10.13 11.40 -5.96
C ARG A 30 9.64 10.19 -5.20
N VAL A 31 10.38 9.09 -5.33
CA VAL A 31 10.21 7.88 -4.51
C VAL A 31 11.56 7.47 -3.97
N ASP A 32 11.70 7.45 -2.64
CA ASP A 32 12.89 6.98 -1.95
C ASP A 32 12.67 5.57 -1.46
N ILE A 33 13.60 4.66 -1.77
CA ILE A 33 13.54 3.26 -1.37
C ILE A 33 14.80 2.94 -0.56
N THR A 34 14.61 2.48 0.67
CA THR A 34 15.68 1.98 1.55
C THR A 34 15.45 0.50 1.80
N ILE A 35 16.45 -0.31 1.51
CA ILE A 35 16.41 -1.77 1.70
C ILE A 35 17.42 -2.14 2.79
N SER A 36 16.97 -2.85 3.80
CA SER A 36 17.80 -3.45 4.84
C SER A 36 17.47 -4.95 4.98
N ASP A 37 18.19 -5.65 5.84
CA ASP A 37 17.97 -7.08 6.10
C ASP A 37 16.60 -7.34 6.76
N ASP A 38 16.10 -6.37 7.54
CA ASP A 38 14.91 -6.53 8.36
C ASP A 38 13.65 -5.94 7.72
N GLU A 39 13.81 -4.85 6.94
CA GLU A 39 12.69 -4.12 6.37
C GLU A 39 13.03 -3.42 5.06
N ILE A 40 12.00 -3.11 4.28
CA ILE A 40 12.07 -2.23 3.13
C ILE A 40 11.18 -1.03 3.39
N VAL A 41 11.74 0.17 3.31
CA VAL A 41 11.03 1.43 3.48
C VAL A 41 10.90 2.13 2.15
N ILE A 42 9.67 2.46 1.76
CA ILE A 42 9.36 3.22 0.55
C ILE A 42 8.65 4.50 0.96
N LYS A 43 9.12 5.65 0.50
CA LYS A 43 8.51 6.97 0.73
C LYS A 43 8.30 7.66 -0.60
N ASP A 44 7.11 8.22 -0.80
CA ASP A 44 6.81 9.09 -1.93
C ASP A 44 6.32 10.48 -1.45
N ASP A 45 6.39 11.45 -2.34
CA ASP A 45 5.92 12.82 -2.18
C ASP A 45 4.60 13.09 -2.94
N GLY A 46 3.81 12.05 -3.16
CA GLY A 46 2.55 12.14 -3.88
C GLY A 46 1.44 12.88 -3.10
N CYS A 47 0.21 12.82 -3.60
CA CYS A 47 -0.94 13.50 -3.00
C CYS A 47 -1.36 12.91 -1.63
N GLY A 48 -0.87 11.75 -1.25
CA GLY A 48 -1.28 11.06 -0.03
C GLY A 48 -2.71 10.52 -0.08
N MET A 49 -3.13 9.95 1.07
CA MET A 49 -4.46 9.35 1.25
C MET A 49 -5.05 9.83 2.58
N SER A 50 -6.34 10.21 2.57
CA SER A 50 -7.13 10.39 3.79
C SER A 50 -7.55 9.03 4.37
N ALA A 51 -8.08 9.00 5.60
CA ALA A 51 -8.66 7.80 6.18
C ALA A 51 -9.79 7.23 5.31
N GLU A 52 -10.57 8.10 4.70
CA GLU A 52 -11.62 7.72 3.74
C GLU A 52 -11.04 7.09 2.48
N ASP A 53 -9.99 7.66 1.90
CA ASP A 53 -9.30 7.07 0.73
C ASP A 53 -8.71 5.69 1.07
N ILE A 54 -8.14 5.55 2.28
CA ILE A 54 -7.61 4.27 2.75
C ILE A 54 -8.72 3.22 2.80
N ASN A 55 -9.83 3.51 3.44
CA ASN A 55 -10.94 2.57 3.58
C ASN A 55 -11.61 2.24 2.25
N ASN A 56 -11.91 3.25 1.44
CA ASN A 56 -12.73 3.07 0.24
C ASN A 56 -11.93 2.67 -1.00
N LYS A 57 -10.62 2.96 -1.03
CA LYS A 57 -9.78 2.73 -2.22
C LYS A 57 -8.60 1.80 -1.94
N PHE A 58 -7.84 2.06 -0.87
CA PHE A 58 -6.64 1.28 -0.61
C PHE A 58 -6.97 -0.10 -0.03
N LEU A 59 -7.82 -0.22 0.97
CA LEU A 59 -8.19 -1.50 1.57
C LEU A 59 -9.17 -2.31 0.72
N TYR A 60 -9.91 -1.64 -0.16
CA TYR A 60 -10.84 -2.33 -1.06
C TYR A 60 -10.09 -3.10 -2.16
N VAL A 61 -10.17 -4.44 -2.11
CA VAL A 61 -9.54 -5.32 -3.11
C VAL A 61 -10.33 -5.27 -4.42
N GLY A 62 -9.62 -5.05 -5.53
CA GLY A 62 -10.26 -4.96 -6.85
C GLY A 62 -10.75 -3.56 -7.22
N TYR A 63 -10.44 -2.53 -6.41
CA TYR A 63 -10.74 -1.15 -6.80
C TYR A 63 -10.04 -0.77 -8.11
N GLN A 64 -10.83 -0.42 -9.12
CA GLN A 64 -10.33 -0.08 -10.46
C GLN A 64 -10.32 1.43 -10.65
N LYS A 65 -9.16 2.06 -10.52
CA LYS A 65 -8.98 3.52 -10.75
C LYS A 65 -9.47 3.99 -12.12
N ARG A 66 -9.39 3.13 -13.14
CA ARG A 66 -9.73 3.47 -14.53
C ARG A 66 -11.22 3.67 -14.80
N GLU A 67 -12.10 3.15 -13.94
CA GLU A 67 -13.54 3.35 -14.10
C GLU A 67 -13.97 4.76 -13.68
N GLN A 68 -13.16 5.45 -12.85
CA GLN A 68 -13.50 6.78 -12.32
C GLN A 68 -12.72 7.92 -12.96
N SER A 69 -11.48 7.70 -13.39
CA SER A 69 -10.70 8.70 -14.10
C SER A 69 -9.61 8.04 -14.95
N VAL A 70 -9.21 8.73 -16.02
CA VAL A 70 -8.19 8.24 -16.96
C VAL A 70 -6.80 8.74 -16.58
N GLU A 71 -6.72 9.80 -15.77
CA GLU A 71 -5.50 10.56 -15.49
C GLU A 71 -5.41 10.93 -13.99
N SER A 72 -4.18 11.17 -13.53
CA SER A 72 -3.90 11.59 -12.15
C SER A 72 -4.36 13.03 -11.90
N PRO A 73 -4.71 13.39 -10.64
CA PRO A 73 -5.44 14.64 -10.36
C PRO A 73 -4.64 15.91 -10.62
N LYS A 74 -3.31 15.90 -10.42
CA LYS A 74 -2.47 17.12 -10.46
C LYS A 74 -1.71 17.27 -11.77
N TYR A 75 -1.10 16.18 -12.26
CA TYR A 75 -0.22 16.23 -13.43
C TYR A 75 -0.84 15.59 -14.68
N ASN A 76 -2.09 15.14 -14.61
CA ASN A 76 -2.79 14.48 -15.71
C ASN A 76 -2.00 13.31 -16.32
N ARG A 77 -1.32 12.56 -15.46
CA ARG A 77 -0.52 11.41 -15.87
C ARG A 77 -1.45 10.23 -16.16
N LYS A 78 -1.17 9.50 -17.22
CA LYS A 78 -1.87 8.23 -17.46
C LYS A 78 -1.54 7.23 -16.36
N TYR A 79 -2.56 6.60 -15.80
CA TYR A 79 -2.40 5.60 -14.74
C TYR A 79 -1.61 4.39 -15.22
N MET A 80 -0.61 4.00 -14.41
CA MET A 80 0.19 2.80 -14.60
C MET A 80 -0.43 1.58 -13.92
N GLY A 81 -1.08 1.75 -12.77
CA GLY A 81 -1.76 0.70 -12.02
C GLY A 81 -2.96 0.14 -12.79
N ARG A 82 -2.94 -1.18 -13.09
CA ARG A 82 -3.92 -1.79 -14.00
C ARG A 82 -5.05 -2.56 -13.33
N LYS A 83 -4.83 -3.20 -12.18
CA LYS A 83 -5.73 -4.24 -11.64
C LYS A 83 -6.19 -4.02 -10.19
N GLY A 84 -5.67 -3.01 -9.47
CA GLY A 84 -6.01 -2.77 -8.06
C GLY A 84 -5.64 -3.91 -7.08
N ILE A 85 -4.85 -4.88 -7.53
CA ILE A 85 -4.38 -6.03 -6.74
C ILE A 85 -2.89 -5.93 -6.35
N GLY A 86 -2.16 -4.98 -6.93
CA GLY A 86 -0.71 -4.80 -6.69
C GLY A 86 -0.36 -4.60 -5.22
N LYS A 87 -1.26 -3.97 -4.44
CA LYS A 87 -1.09 -3.79 -2.99
C LYS A 87 -0.97 -5.12 -2.22
N LEU A 88 -1.65 -6.18 -2.66
CA LEU A 88 -1.54 -7.50 -2.05
C LEU A 88 -0.22 -8.20 -2.38
N SER A 89 0.46 -7.76 -3.45
CA SER A 89 1.77 -8.30 -3.81
C SER A 89 2.83 -8.08 -2.73
N MET A 90 2.69 -7.03 -1.89
CA MET A 90 3.56 -6.76 -0.76
C MET A 90 3.67 -7.95 0.19
N PHE A 91 2.57 -8.71 0.36
CA PHE A 91 2.55 -9.91 1.19
C PHE A 91 3.24 -11.14 0.57
N SER A 92 3.71 -11.05 -0.67
CA SER A 92 4.59 -12.08 -1.23
C SER A 92 5.99 -12.02 -0.62
N ILE A 93 6.44 -10.85 -0.16
CA ILE A 93 7.79 -10.61 0.35
C ILE A 93 7.83 -10.20 1.84
N ALA A 94 6.74 -9.72 2.41
CA ALA A 94 6.65 -9.30 3.81
C ALA A 94 5.48 -9.98 4.54
N ARG A 95 5.55 -10.08 5.88
CA ARG A 95 4.44 -10.56 6.71
C ARG A 95 3.61 -9.41 7.26
N GLU A 96 4.23 -8.26 7.47
CA GLU A 96 3.58 -7.05 7.95
C GLU A 96 3.86 -5.89 7.02
N VAL A 97 2.85 -5.04 6.83
CA VAL A 97 2.92 -3.83 6.01
C VAL A 97 2.35 -2.68 6.81
N ASP A 98 3.21 -1.73 7.17
CA ASP A 98 2.79 -0.46 7.74
C ASP A 98 2.63 0.57 6.62
N VAL A 99 1.53 1.30 6.64
CA VAL A 99 1.27 2.41 5.72
C VAL A 99 0.97 3.65 6.56
N VAL A 100 1.70 4.72 6.31
CA VAL A 100 1.45 6.04 6.87
C VAL A 100 1.31 7.02 5.72
N SER A 101 0.26 7.81 5.71
CA SER A 101 -0.02 8.74 4.62
C SER A 101 -0.44 10.10 5.16
N LYS A 102 0.04 11.17 4.50
CA LYS A 102 -0.27 12.58 4.80
C LYS A 102 -0.88 13.21 3.57
N LYS A 103 -2.10 13.73 3.72
CA LYS A 103 -2.86 14.35 2.64
C LYS A 103 -3.26 15.76 3.03
N GLU A 104 -3.15 16.69 2.08
CA GLU A 104 -3.73 18.01 2.22
C GLU A 104 -5.24 17.93 1.96
N MET A 105 -6.01 18.47 2.88
CA MET A 105 -7.47 18.54 2.85
C MET A 105 -7.90 20.00 2.88
N ILE A 106 -9.09 20.30 2.38
CA ILE A 106 -9.69 21.63 2.42
C ILE A 106 -11.00 21.51 3.17
N ASP A 107 -11.18 22.32 4.22
CA ASP A 107 -12.41 22.36 5.01
C ASP A 107 -13.52 23.15 4.29
N GLU A 108 -14.71 23.18 4.89
CA GLU A 108 -15.89 23.91 4.37
C GLU A 108 -15.66 25.43 4.25
N SER A 109 -14.70 26.00 4.99
CA SER A 109 -14.32 27.41 4.93
C SER A 109 -13.32 27.73 3.81
N GLY A 110 -12.78 26.70 3.13
CA GLY A 110 -11.73 26.83 2.14
C GLY A 110 -10.31 26.86 2.74
N THR A 111 -10.17 26.56 4.05
CA THR A 111 -8.86 26.51 4.73
C THR A 111 -8.23 25.14 4.54
N SER A 112 -6.96 25.10 4.13
CA SER A 112 -6.24 23.84 4.01
C SER A 112 -5.71 23.35 5.38
N TYR A 113 -5.76 22.04 5.58
CA TYR A 113 -5.17 21.35 6.73
C TYR A 113 -4.59 20.00 6.28
N PHE A 114 -3.74 19.40 7.12
CA PHE A 114 -3.19 18.08 6.82
C PHE A 114 -3.89 17.00 7.65
N GLU A 115 -4.30 15.93 6.97
CA GLU A 115 -4.75 14.71 7.61
C GLU A 115 -3.63 13.67 7.53
N VAL A 116 -3.25 13.08 8.68
CA VAL A 116 -2.28 12.00 8.76
C VAL A 116 -2.97 10.74 9.24
N SER A 117 -2.83 9.68 8.48
CA SER A 117 -3.45 8.38 8.77
C SER A 117 -2.40 7.28 8.70
N GLY A 118 -2.49 6.32 9.61
CA GLY A 118 -1.58 5.18 9.64
C GLY A 118 -2.30 3.89 10.00
N PHE A 119 -1.91 2.80 9.34
CA PHE A 119 -2.45 1.48 9.64
C PHE A 119 -1.42 0.38 9.34
N ARG A 120 -1.61 -0.76 10.00
CA ARG A 120 -0.84 -1.99 9.81
C ARG A 120 -1.72 -3.09 9.28
N MET A 121 -1.25 -3.79 8.27
CA MET A 121 -1.81 -5.04 7.78
C MET A 121 -0.88 -6.19 8.14
N ASN A 122 -1.46 -7.33 8.58
CA ASN A 122 -0.74 -8.56 8.87
C ASN A 122 -1.33 -9.71 8.05
N ILE A 123 -0.46 -10.44 7.31
CA ILE A 123 -0.91 -11.52 6.42
C ILE A 123 -1.50 -12.71 7.19
N ASP A 124 -1.01 -12.98 8.37
CA ASP A 124 -1.49 -14.11 9.16
C ASP A 124 -2.92 -13.82 9.65
N GLU A 125 -3.22 -12.58 10.11
CA GLU A 125 -4.57 -12.15 10.47
C GLU A 125 -5.53 -12.17 9.27
N ILE A 126 -5.10 -11.67 8.12
CA ILE A 126 -5.89 -11.73 6.87
C ILE A 126 -6.21 -13.18 6.51
N THR A 127 -5.23 -14.06 6.65
CA THR A 127 -5.40 -15.49 6.34
C THR A 127 -6.39 -16.17 7.27
N GLU A 128 -6.38 -15.82 8.56
CA GLU A 128 -7.33 -16.35 9.55
C GLU A 128 -8.77 -15.92 9.25
N VAL A 129 -8.98 -14.66 8.89
CA VAL A 129 -10.29 -14.15 8.50
C VAL A 129 -10.84 -14.92 7.29
N ILE A 130 -10.02 -15.11 6.25
CA ILE A 130 -10.41 -15.84 5.05
C ILE A 130 -10.74 -17.32 5.35
N LYS A 131 -9.99 -17.97 6.24
CA LYS A 131 -10.28 -19.37 6.65
C LYS A 131 -11.63 -19.48 7.35
N LYS A 132 -11.94 -18.55 8.26
CA LYS A 132 -13.22 -18.52 8.98
C LYS A 132 -14.42 -18.33 8.03
N GLU A 133 -14.29 -17.52 6.99
CA GLU A 133 -15.32 -17.36 5.96
C GLU A 133 -15.54 -18.63 5.14
N HIS A 134 -14.50 -19.44 4.92
CA HIS A 134 -14.64 -20.72 4.21
C HIS A 134 -15.31 -21.79 5.05
N ASP A 135 -15.09 -21.77 6.38
CA ASP A 135 -15.63 -22.79 7.29
C ASP A 135 -17.09 -22.49 7.69
N ASP A 136 -17.50 -21.21 7.63
CA ASP A 136 -18.84 -20.78 8.02
C ASP A 136 -19.45 -19.90 6.88
N SER A 137 -20.19 -20.56 5.98
CA SER A 137 -20.79 -19.95 4.79
C SER A 137 -21.82 -18.84 5.08
N ASN A 138 -22.14 -18.58 6.35
CA ASN A 138 -23.06 -17.53 6.81
C ASN A 138 -22.37 -16.35 7.52
N SER A 139 -21.06 -16.39 7.74
CA SER A 139 -20.33 -15.30 8.39
C SER A 139 -19.50 -14.50 7.37
N SER A 140 -19.90 -13.27 7.09
CA SER A 140 -19.00 -12.29 6.44
C SER A 140 -18.10 -11.69 7.51
N SER A 141 -16.88 -12.19 7.65
CA SER A 141 -15.90 -11.59 8.55
C SER A 141 -15.04 -10.59 7.78
N ASN A 142 -15.14 -9.31 8.11
CA ASN A 142 -14.30 -8.29 7.52
C ASN A 142 -12.92 -8.25 8.23
N TYR A 143 -11.85 -8.16 7.46
CA TYR A 143 -10.54 -7.84 8.02
C TYR A 143 -10.45 -6.34 8.32
N TYR A 144 -10.08 -6.00 9.53
CA TYR A 144 -9.81 -4.64 9.95
C TYR A 144 -8.33 -4.49 10.29
N PRO A 145 -7.58 -3.64 9.57
CA PRO A 145 -6.18 -3.40 9.88
C PRO A 145 -6.02 -2.69 11.23
N THR A 146 -4.90 -2.91 11.90
CA THR A 146 -4.57 -2.20 13.14
C THR A 146 -4.26 -0.74 12.84
N ILE A 147 -4.96 0.19 13.49
CA ILE A 147 -4.68 1.62 13.37
C ILE A 147 -3.39 1.95 14.10
N LEU A 148 -2.46 2.62 13.43
CA LEU A 148 -1.22 3.10 14.02
C LEU A 148 -1.43 4.50 14.60
N GLN A 149 -0.87 4.73 15.79
CA GLN A 149 -0.75 6.09 16.32
C GLN A 149 0.39 6.80 15.58
N VAL A 150 0.05 7.78 14.79
CA VAL A 150 0.99 8.58 14.00
C VAL A 150 0.82 10.05 14.34
N ASP A 151 1.92 10.78 14.44
CA ASP A 151 1.88 12.22 14.61
C ASP A 151 2.06 12.94 13.26
N GLU A 152 1.80 14.24 13.25
CA GLU A 152 1.87 15.06 12.03
C GLU A 152 3.27 15.12 11.43
N ASN A 153 4.32 14.82 12.21
CA ASN A 153 5.72 14.84 11.79
C ASN A 153 6.19 13.47 11.27
N SER A 154 5.35 12.45 11.30
CA SER A 154 5.69 11.11 10.80
C SER A 154 6.04 11.10 9.31
N ILE A 155 5.54 12.09 8.56
CA ILE A 155 5.89 12.38 7.17
C ILE A 155 6.06 13.91 7.03
N GLU A 156 7.18 14.36 6.44
CA GLU A 156 7.54 15.78 6.33
C GLU A 156 6.59 16.55 5.39
N SER A 157 6.24 15.96 4.25
CA SER A 157 5.35 16.55 3.24
C SER A 157 4.14 15.65 2.99
N THR A 158 3.23 16.05 2.09
CA THR A 158 2.22 15.12 1.54
C THR A 158 2.90 13.91 0.93
N GLY A 159 2.23 12.76 0.94
CA GLY A 159 2.74 11.54 0.36
C GLY A 159 2.42 10.30 1.18
N THR A 160 3.09 9.21 0.84
CA THR A 160 2.89 7.92 1.52
C THR A 160 4.22 7.27 1.88
N LYS A 161 4.28 6.74 3.10
CA LYS A 161 5.37 5.89 3.59
C LYS A 161 4.84 4.48 3.77
N ILE A 162 5.46 3.52 3.10
CA ILE A 162 5.20 2.08 3.25
C ILE A 162 6.42 1.44 3.88
N VAL A 163 6.22 0.61 4.91
CA VAL A 163 7.27 -0.18 5.55
C VAL A 163 6.89 -1.65 5.46
N LEU A 164 7.67 -2.41 4.71
CA LEU A 164 7.54 -3.85 4.57
C LEU A 164 8.40 -4.51 5.64
N LYS A 165 7.79 -5.21 6.59
CA LYS A 165 8.43 -5.80 7.76
C LYS A 165 8.34 -7.31 7.77
N ASN A 166 9.20 -7.93 8.60
CA ASN A 166 9.24 -9.38 8.73
C ASN A 166 9.38 -10.03 7.36
N LEU A 167 10.43 -9.61 6.63
CA LEU A 167 10.69 -10.04 5.26
C LEU A 167 10.78 -11.57 5.20
N LYS A 168 10.09 -12.16 4.25
CA LYS A 168 10.20 -13.59 3.98
C LYS A 168 11.59 -13.85 3.41
N LYS A 169 12.27 -14.88 3.90
CA LYS A 169 13.55 -15.33 3.31
C LYS A 169 13.29 -15.71 1.84
N LEU A 170 13.63 -14.79 0.97
CA LEU A 170 13.70 -15.09 -0.45
C LEU A 170 14.97 -15.94 -0.63
N THR A 171 14.83 -17.10 -1.26
CA THR A 171 15.93 -18.03 -1.51
C THR A 171 17.13 -17.25 -2.06
N THR A 172 18.27 -17.44 -1.45
CA THR A 172 19.53 -16.70 -1.51
C THR A 172 20.22 -16.56 -2.89
N SER A 173 19.55 -16.81 -3.99
CA SER A 173 20.15 -16.70 -5.32
C SER A 173 20.20 -15.29 -5.92
N LEU A 174 19.74 -14.26 -5.18
CA LEU A 174 19.63 -12.90 -5.75
C LEU A 174 20.63 -11.88 -5.20
N THR A 175 21.42 -12.21 -4.17
CA THR A 175 22.34 -11.24 -3.55
C THR A 175 23.81 -11.39 -3.97
N ALA A 176 24.19 -12.44 -4.63
CA ALA A 176 25.60 -12.71 -4.96
C ALA A 176 26.00 -12.55 -6.45
N GLU A 177 25.04 -12.47 -7.38
CA GLU A 177 25.38 -12.48 -8.83
C GLU A 177 25.13 -11.15 -9.57
N TYR A 178 24.65 -10.10 -8.88
CA TYR A 178 24.32 -8.81 -9.54
C TYR A 178 24.89 -7.58 -8.83
N MET A 179 25.99 -7.71 -8.11
CA MET A 179 26.82 -6.56 -7.73
C MET A 179 28.13 -6.57 -8.48
#